data_05bd0b38b4cdd3c81cb224fca992b04d
#
_entry.id   05bd0b38b4cdd3c81cb224fca992b04d
#
_cell.length_a   1.000
_cell.length_b   1.000
_cell.length_c   1.000
_cell.angle_alpha   90.00
_cell.angle_beta   90.00
_cell.angle_gamma   90.00
#
_symmetry.space_group_name_H-M   'P 1'
#
loop_
_entity.id
_entity.type
_entity.pdbx_description
1 polymer ?
#
loop_
_entity_poly.entity_id
_entity_poly.type
_entity_poly.pdbx_seq_one_letter_code
_entity_poly.pdbx_strand_id
1 'polypeptide(L)'
;MPTINQLVKFGRKAQRWKTNSPALKSCPQRRGVCVRVYTTTPKKPNSALRKVARVRLTNTMEVTTYIPGEGHNLQEHSVVLIRGGRVKDLPGVRYHIIRGTLDTSGVSNRRQGRSKYGAKRPK
;
A
#
# COMPACT_ATOMS: atom_id res chain seq x y z
N MET A 1 -6.15 24.24 22.67
CA MET A 1 -5.00 24.47 23.53
C MET A 1 -5.37 24.18 24.99
N PRO A 2 -4.51 23.45 25.72
CA PRO A 2 -4.78 23.23 27.14
C PRO A 2 -4.57 24.51 27.95
N THR A 3 -5.34 24.65 29.01
CA THR A 3 -5.20 25.77 29.94
C THR A 3 -4.02 25.54 30.88
N ILE A 4 -3.57 26.60 31.55
CA ILE A 4 -2.47 26.51 32.53
C ILE A 4 -2.83 25.51 33.64
N ASN A 5 -4.08 25.53 34.13
CA ASN A 5 -4.52 24.64 35.18
C ASN A 5 -4.48 23.17 34.70
N GLN A 6 -4.84 22.88 33.45
CA GLN A 6 -4.74 21.53 32.90
C GLN A 6 -3.28 21.06 32.81
N LEU A 7 -2.36 21.94 32.44
CA LEU A 7 -0.94 21.60 32.37
C LEU A 7 -0.36 21.32 33.77
N VAL A 8 -0.75 22.12 34.77
CA VAL A 8 -0.33 21.88 36.14
C VAL A 8 -0.84 20.53 36.67
N LYS A 9 -2.10 20.21 36.38
CA LYS A 9 -2.75 19.00 36.87
C LYS A 9 -2.29 17.72 36.16
N PHE A 10 -2.17 17.76 34.83
CA PHE A 10 -1.91 16.57 34.02
C PHE A 10 -0.49 16.53 33.43
N GLY A 11 0.23 17.66 33.42
CA GLY A 11 1.57 17.75 32.83
C GLY A 11 1.55 17.67 31.31
N ARG A 12 2.73 17.54 30.74
CA ARG A 12 2.93 17.38 29.30
C ARG A 12 3.36 15.95 29.01
N LYS A 13 2.81 15.39 27.93
CA LYS A 13 3.20 14.06 27.48
C LYS A 13 3.97 14.20 26.17
N ALA A 14 5.06 13.45 26.04
CA ALA A 14 5.81 13.41 24.79
C ALA A 14 4.94 12.80 23.69
N GLN A 15 5.06 13.38 22.50
CA GLN A 15 4.35 12.83 21.35
C GLN A 15 5.03 11.55 20.91
N ARG A 16 4.21 10.55 20.56
CA ARG A 16 4.72 9.29 20.01
C ARG A 16 4.68 9.33 18.51
N TRP A 17 5.73 8.80 17.90
CA TRP A 17 5.75 8.62 16.46
C TRP A 17 4.69 7.60 16.04
N LYS A 18 3.84 8.00 15.10
CA LYS A 18 2.86 7.09 14.51
C LYS A 18 3.41 6.56 13.21
N THR A 19 3.29 5.25 13.02
CA THR A 19 3.67 4.64 11.76
C THR A 19 2.73 5.08 10.64
N ASN A 20 3.27 5.22 9.43
CA ASN A 20 2.47 5.47 8.25
C ASN A 20 1.83 4.19 7.69
N SER A 21 2.17 3.04 8.26
CA SER A 21 1.70 1.75 7.78
C SER A 21 1.09 0.92 8.92
N PRO A 22 0.01 1.41 9.57
CA PRO A 22 -0.54 0.74 10.74
C PRO A 22 -1.06 -0.67 10.46
N ALA A 23 -1.49 -0.94 9.25
CA ALA A 23 -2.02 -2.26 8.90
C ALA A 23 -0.95 -3.35 8.85
N LEU A 24 0.32 -2.99 8.72
CA LEU A 24 1.42 -3.95 8.69
C LEU A 24 1.80 -4.45 10.09
N LYS A 25 1.47 -3.71 11.15
CA LYS A 25 1.75 -4.05 12.55
C LYS A 25 3.21 -4.46 12.77
N SER A 26 4.13 -3.58 12.37
CA SER A 26 5.59 -3.73 12.52
C SER A 26 6.18 -4.88 11.69
N CYS A 27 5.49 -5.34 10.66
CA CYS A 27 6.01 -6.32 9.72
C CYS A 27 6.46 -5.62 8.44
N PRO A 28 7.52 -6.10 7.76
CA PRO A 28 7.93 -5.47 6.50
C PRO A 28 6.92 -5.69 5.38
N GLN A 29 6.25 -6.86 5.36
CA GLN A 29 5.20 -7.16 4.40
C GLN A 29 4.09 -7.93 5.09
N ARG A 30 2.90 -7.95 4.47
CA ARG A 30 1.75 -8.74 4.93
C ARG A 30 1.05 -9.36 3.74
N ARG A 31 0.56 -10.58 3.95
CA ARG A 31 -0.26 -11.26 2.96
C ARG A 31 -1.72 -10.86 3.12
N GLY A 32 -2.43 -10.80 2.00
CA GLY A 32 -3.85 -10.53 2.01
C GLY A 32 -4.54 -11.10 0.79
N VAL A 33 -5.85 -10.95 0.76
CA VAL A 33 -6.69 -11.41 -0.34
C VAL A 33 -7.39 -10.20 -0.94
N CYS A 34 -7.38 -10.08 -2.27
CA CYS A 34 -8.05 -8.99 -2.96
C CYS A 34 -9.56 -9.11 -2.78
N VAL A 35 -10.19 -8.09 -2.20
CA VAL A 35 -11.64 -8.00 -2.08
C VAL A 35 -12.22 -7.38 -3.35
N ARG A 36 -11.52 -6.42 -3.92
CA ARG A 36 -11.95 -5.70 -5.11
C ARG A 36 -10.73 -5.12 -5.82
N VAL A 37 -10.73 -5.18 -7.15
CA VAL A 37 -9.69 -4.57 -7.99
C VAL A 37 -10.36 -3.55 -8.90
N TYR A 38 -9.86 -2.32 -8.90
CA TYR A 38 -10.48 -1.24 -9.65
C TYR A 38 -9.45 -0.18 -10.02
N THR A 39 -9.88 0.84 -10.75
CA THR A 39 -9.05 1.98 -11.08
C THR A 39 -9.56 3.22 -10.37
N THR A 40 -8.66 4.16 -10.11
CA THR A 40 -9.03 5.42 -9.48
C THR A 40 -8.23 6.55 -10.12
N THR A 41 -8.82 7.75 -10.10
CA THR A 41 -8.14 8.93 -10.58
C THR A 41 -7.25 9.53 -9.48
N PRO A 42 -6.06 10.08 -9.84
CA PRO A 42 -5.25 10.77 -8.85
C PRO A 42 -5.85 12.13 -8.50
N LYS A 43 -5.35 12.71 -7.43
CA LYS A 43 -5.76 14.07 -7.07
C LYS A 43 -5.17 15.08 -8.03
N LYS A 44 -5.81 16.26 -8.11
CA LYS A 44 -5.34 17.36 -8.95
C LYS A 44 -3.89 17.74 -8.61
N PRO A 45 -3.06 18.15 -9.57
CA PRO A 45 -3.37 18.42 -10.99
C PRO A 45 -3.20 17.21 -11.91
N ASN A 46 -2.96 16.02 -11.40
CA ASN A 46 -2.69 14.84 -12.23
C ASN A 46 -3.99 14.21 -12.74
N SER A 47 -3.87 13.52 -13.86
CA SER A 47 -4.98 12.81 -14.48
C SER A 47 -4.47 11.49 -15.07
N ALA A 48 -5.10 10.39 -14.70
CA ALA A 48 -4.77 9.06 -15.18
C ALA A 48 -5.78 8.06 -14.62
N LEU A 49 -5.65 6.80 -15.02
CA LEU A 49 -6.36 5.70 -14.36
C LEU A 49 -5.33 4.87 -13.60
N ARG A 50 -5.27 5.06 -12.30
CA ARG A 50 -4.36 4.33 -11.42
C ARG A 50 -5.00 3.02 -10.98
N LYS A 51 -4.25 1.93 -11.06
CA LYS A 51 -4.74 0.59 -10.71
C LYS A 51 -4.55 0.38 -9.21
N VAL A 52 -5.64 0.07 -8.52
CA VAL A 52 -5.63 -0.15 -7.07
C VAL A 52 -6.44 -1.40 -6.73
N ALA A 53 -6.18 -1.93 -5.56
CA ALA A 53 -6.91 -3.09 -5.05
C ALA A 53 -7.26 -2.88 -3.58
N ARG A 54 -8.48 -3.26 -3.23
CA ARG A 54 -8.89 -3.33 -1.83
C ARG A 54 -8.51 -4.72 -1.33
N VAL A 55 -7.65 -4.80 -0.33
CA VAL A 55 -7.08 -6.06 0.15
C VAL A 55 -7.44 -6.26 1.62
N ARG A 56 -7.96 -7.44 1.94
CA ARG A 56 -8.13 -7.86 3.33
C ARG A 56 -6.91 -8.63 3.77
N LEU A 57 -6.22 -8.10 4.78
CA LEU A 57 -5.00 -8.70 5.31
C LEU A 57 -5.29 -9.87 6.25
N THR A 58 -4.27 -10.66 6.53
CA THR A 58 -4.39 -11.79 7.47
C THR A 58 -4.75 -11.34 8.89
N ASN A 59 -4.49 -10.07 9.23
CA ASN A 59 -4.89 -9.50 10.53
C ASN A 59 -6.30 -8.90 10.51
N THR A 60 -7.12 -9.24 9.52
CA THR A 60 -8.51 -8.80 9.31
C THR A 60 -8.71 -7.34 8.93
N MET A 61 -7.64 -6.56 8.81
CA MET A 61 -7.74 -5.17 8.35
C MET A 61 -7.87 -5.10 6.82
N GLU A 62 -8.73 -4.22 6.34
CA GLU A 62 -8.87 -3.96 4.90
C GLU A 62 -8.18 -2.65 4.56
N VAL A 63 -7.36 -2.68 3.51
CA VAL A 63 -6.63 -1.49 3.07
C VAL A 63 -6.68 -1.38 1.55
N THR A 64 -6.55 -0.14 1.07
CA THR A 64 -6.43 0.13 -0.36
C THR A 64 -4.95 0.16 -0.71
N THR A 65 -4.57 -0.64 -1.71
CA THR A 65 -3.17 -0.79 -2.12
C THR A 65 -3.02 -0.42 -3.59
N TYR A 66 -1.84 0.08 -3.94
CA TYR A 66 -1.50 0.42 -5.32
C TYR A 66 -0.85 -0.78 -6.00
N ILE A 67 -1.24 -1.02 -7.25
CA ILE A 67 -0.64 -2.07 -8.08
C ILE A 67 0.40 -1.42 -8.99
N PRO A 68 1.71 -1.58 -8.70
CA PRO A 68 2.75 -0.92 -9.50
C PRO A 68 2.98 -1.60 -10.83
N GLY A 69 3.55 -0.85 -11.78
CA GLY A 69 3.92 -1.34 -13.09
C GLY A 69 2.81 -1.25 -14.11
N GLU A 70 3.11 -1.68 -15.33
CA GLU A 70 2.15 -1.68 -16.42
C GLU A 70 1.44 -3.02 -16.51
N GLY A 71 0.12 -3.00 -16.36
CA GLY A 71 -0.71 -4.18 -16.45
C GLY A 71 -0.58 -5.09 -15.22
N HIS A 72 -1.58 -5.92 -15.03
CA HIS A 72 -1.58 -6.90 -13.95
C HIS A 72 -2.58 -8.02 -14.27
N ASN A 73 -2.48 -9.10 -13.52
CA ASN A 73 -3.40 -10.24 -13.64
C ASN A 73 -4.28 -10.41 -12.41
N LEU A 74 -4.35 -9.40 -11.57
CA LEU A 74 -5.10 -9.51 -10.33
C LEU A 74 -6.60 -9.42 -10.56
N GLN A 75 -7.35 -10.15 -9.77
CA GLN A 75 -8.79 -10.16 -9.79
C GLN A 75 -9.28 -10.41 -8.36
N GLU A 76 -10.60 -10.38 -8.16
CA GLU A 76 -11.19 -10.67 -6.87
C GLU A 76 -10.74 -12.05 -6.38
N HIS A 77 -10.43 -12.16 -5.08
CA HIS A 77 -9.92 -13.36 -4.39
C HIS A 77 -8.48 -13.75 -4.72
N SER A 78 -7.73 -12.92 -5.45
CA SER A 78 -6.29 -13.16 -5.64
C SER A 78 -5.54 -12.94 -4.33
N VAL A 79 -4.59 -13.83 -4.03
CA VAL A 79 -3.74 -13.70 -2.84
C VAL A 79 -2.53 -12.84 -3.20
N VAL A 80 -2.29 -11.81 -2.41
CA VAL A 80 -1.22 -10.84 -2.70
C VAL A 80 -0.40 -10.58 -1.44
N LEU A 81 0.82 -10.08 -1.66
CA LEU A 81 1.69 -9.63 -0.59
C LEU A 81 1.82 -8.10 -0.71
N ILE A 82 1.61 -7.40 0.39
CA ILE A 82 1.70 -5.94 0.39
C ILE A 82 2.86 -5.46 1.24
N ARG A 83 3.35 -4.27 0.92
CA ARG A 83 4.37 -3.57 1.69
C ARG A 83 3.94 -2.14 1.95
N GLY A 84 4.61 -1.46 2.88
CA GLY A 84 4.38 -0.04 3.09
C GLY A 84 4.88 0.80 1.93
N GLY A 85 4.43 2.01 1.87
CA GLY A 85 4.78 2.98 0.84
C GLY A 85 3.56 3.71 0.35
N ARG A 86 3.53 5.01 0.58
CA ARG A 86 2.40 5.85 0.20
C ARG A 86 2.48 6.24 -1.26
N VAL A 87 1.32 6.32 -1.91
CA VAL A 87 1.20 6.92 -3.24
C VAL A 87 0.70 8.35 -3.05
N LYS A 88 1.56 9.33 -3.38
CA LYS A 88 1.27 10.73 -3.16
C LYS A 88 0.06 11.21 -3.96
N ASP A 89 -0.09 10.70 -5.19
CA ASP A 89 -1.19 11.07 -6.09
C ASP A 89 -2.54 10.53 -5.67
N LEU A 90 -2.58 9.51 -4.82
CA LEU A 90 -3.82 8.83 -4.47
C LEU A 90 -4.10 9.02 -2.98
N PRO A 91 -5.22 9.67 -2.63
CA PRO A 91 -5.55 9.86 -1.21
C PRO A 91 -5.90 8.53 -0.54
N GLY A 92 -5.36 8.33 0.66
CA GLY A 92 -5.65 7.14 1.45
C GLY A 92 -4.93 5.88 1.03
N VAL A 93 -4.07 5.91 0.01
CA VAL A 93 -3.31 4.75 -0.42
C VAL A 93 -1.92 4.79 0.22
N ARG A 94 -1.69 3.91 1.19
CA ARG A 94 -0.46 3.86 1.99
C ARG A 94 0.38 2.61 1.74
N TYR A 95 -0.05 1.75 0.84
CA TYR A 95 0.55 0.43 0.64
C TYR A 95 0.70 0.14 -0.83
N HIS A 96 1.65 -0.74 -1.14
CA HIS A 96 1.89 -1.24 -2.50
C HIS A 96 1.81 -2.75 -2.51
N ILE A 97 1.30 -3.32 -3.60
CA ILE A 97 1.37 -4.75 -3.84
C ILE A 97 2.75 -5.08 -4.39
N ILE A 98 3.36 -6.16 -3.89
CA ILE A 98 4.66 -6.62 -4.37
C ILE A 98 4.44 -7.48 -5.61
N ARG A 99 5.05 -7.09 -6.73
CA ARG A 99 4.93 -7.82 -7.99
C ARG A 99 5.85 -9.04 -8.00
N GLY A 100 5.37 -10.11 -8.61
CA GLY A 100 6.15 -11.34 -8.74
C GLY A 100 6.07 -12.29 -7.56
N THR A 101 5.14 -12.08 -6.65
CA THR A 101 4.92 -12.93 -5.47
C THR A 101 3.49 -13.41 -5.42
N LEU A 102 3.28 -14.61 -4.86
CA LEU A 102 1.96 -15.20 -4.69
C LEU A 102 1.19 -15.18 -6.03
N ASP A 103 -0.03 -14.65 -6.05
CA ASP A 103 -0.86 -14.61 -7.26
C ASP A 103 -0.56 -13.42 -8.18
N THR A 104 0.37 -12.55 -7.80
CA THR A 104 0.72 -11.38 -8.59
C THR A 104 1.88 -11.71 -9.53
N SER A 105 1.64 -11.67 -10.84
CA SER A 105 2.72 -11.86 -11.81
C SER A 105 3.63 -10.63 -11.87
N GLY A 106 4.87 -10.83 -12.31
CA GLY A 106 5.77 -9.71 -12.58
C GLY A 106 5.34 -8.94 -13.82
N VAL A 107 5.97 -7.78 -14.02
CA VAL A 107 5.70 -6.95 -15.21
C VAL A 107 6.37 -7.58 -16.43
N SER A 108 5.58 -7.81 -17.49
CA SER A 108 6.07 -8.42 -18.73
C SER A 108 7.05 -7.49 -19.45
N ASN A 109 8.10 -8.08 -20.03
CA ASN A 109 9.04 -7.36 -20.90
C ASN A 109 9.79 -6.20 -20.23
N ARG A 110 9.79 -6.14 -18.93
CA ARG A 110 10.53 -5.10 -18.23
C ARG A 110 12.00 -5.48 -18.13
N ARG A 111 12.89 -4.56 -18.47
CA ARG A 111 14.33 -4.80 -18.50
C ARG A 111 15.10 -4.03 -17.44
N GLN A 112 14.59 -2.89 -16.98
CA GLN A 112 15.23 -2.05 -15.98
C GLN A 112 14.42 -2.08 -14.68
N GLY A 113 15.13 -2.08 -13.54
CA GLY A 113 14.49 -2.12 -12.23
C GLY A 113 13.64 -3.35 -12.02
N ARG A 114 14.08 -4.49 -12.52
CA ARG A 114 13.31 -5.73 -12.55
C ARG A 114 12.91 -6.23 -11.16
N SER A 115 13.80 -6.09 -10.20
CA SER A 115 13.50 -6.56 -8.83
C SER A 115 12.35 -5.80 -8.19
N LYS A 116 12.13 -4.55 -8.58
CA LYS A 116 11.02 -3.75 -8.05
C LYS A 116 9.67 -4.18 -8.62
N TYR A 117 9.65 -4.82 -9.77
CA TYR A 117 8.43 -5.17 -10.48
C TYR A 117 8.29 -6.68 -10.72
N GLY A 118 9.12 -7.47 -10.08
CA GLY A 118 9.01 -8.92 -10.15
C GLY A 118 9.33 -9.52 -11.51
N ALA A 119 10.11 -8.84 -12.34
CA ALA A 119 10.47 -9.32 -13.66
C ALA A 119 11.73 -10.19 -13.60
N LYS A 120 11.71 -11.26 -14.40
CA LYS A 120 12.86 -12.17 -14.48
C LYS A 120 13.91 -11.60 -15.43
N ARG A 121 15.15 -12.06 -15.24
CA ARG A 121 16.27 -11.67 -16.11
C ARG A 121 15.98 -12.10 -17.55
N PRO A 122 16.06 -11.19 -18.52
CA PRO A 122 15.91 -11.60 -19.93
C PRO A 122 17.08 -12.47 -20.37
N LYS A 123 16.76 -13.45 -21.21
CA LYS A 123 17.78 -14.34 -21.77
C LYS A 123 18.48 -13.68 -22.97
#